data_04511ed45c7920aa0ffb94ce5a41d0e8
#
_entry.id   04511ed45c7920aa0ffb94ce5a41d0e8
#
_cell.length_a   1.000
_cell.length_b   1.000
_cell.length_c   1.000
_cell.angle_alpha   90.00
_cell.angle_beta   90.00
_cell.angle_gamma   90.00
#
_symmetry.space_group_name_H-M   'P 1'
#
loop_
_entity.id
_entity.type
_entity.pdbx_description
1 polymer ?
#
loop_
_entity_poly.entity_id
_entity_poly.type
_entity_poly.pdbx_seq_one_letter_code
_entity_poly.pdbx_strand_id
1 'polypeptide(L)'
;ESLETVDKLAYIAKQKIATAQEVAKQKAAEADIARAGQQRDQVRLEARTAEAERAKADAAAAQAQTADAQRQAADAEAMARAAEAKAGQLEAMMADLQAKKTERGMIITIGDVLFATNQATLTPAGVATVRKLSEVLVQNPERTVLVEGFTDSTGGTAHNQALSERRAGSVRDALLGMGVARERVAARGYGEAHPV
;
A
#
# COMPACT_ATOMS: atom_id res chain seq x y z
N GLU A 1 64.75 90.83 18.93
CA GLU A 1 64.82 89.43 18.48
C GLU A 1 63.54 88.60 18.73
N SER A 2 62.47 89.12 19.10
CA SER A 2 61.56 88.18 19.72
C SER A 2 60.15 88.05 19.13
N LEU A 3 59.54 89.13 18.69
CA LEU A 3 58.10 89.05 18.22
C LEU A 3 58.00 88.36 16.84
N GLU A 4 58.88 88.65 15.86
CA GLU A 4 58.82 88.10 14.52
C GLU A 4 59.15 86.57 14.52
N THR A 5 60.02 86.14 15.44
CA THR A 5 60.40 84.71 15.62
C THR A 5 59.24 83.92 16.29
N VAL A 6 58.51 84.55 17.25
CA VAL A 6 57.35 83.96 17.92
C VAL A 6 56.20 83.83 16.93
N ASP A 7 55.92 84.82 16.11
CA ASP A 7 54.91 84.77 15.06
C ASP A 7 55.18 83.70 14.04
N LYS A 8 56.44 83.57 13.57
CA LYS A 8 56.76 82.46 12.66
C LYS A 8 56.63 81.10 13.28
N LEU A 9 57.00 80.93 14.54
CA LEU A 9 56.80 79.64 15.24
C LEU A 9 55.37 79.31 15.47
N ALA A 10 54.56 80.33 15.81
CA ALA A 10 53.11 80.17 15.98
C ALA A 10 52.42 79.80 14.64
N TYR A 11 52.84 80.41 13.53
CA TYR A 11 52.35 80.05 12.23
C TYR A 11 52.73 78.65 11.81
N ILE A 12 53.97 78.19 12.01
CA ILE A 12 54.43 76.84 11.72
C ILE A 12 53.69 75.85 12.61
N ALA A 13 53.47 76.12 13.89
CA ALA A 13 52.70 75.28 14.81
C ALA A 13 51.27 75.11 14.35
N LYS A 14 50.61 76.23 13.94
CA LYS A 14 49.24 76.21 13.41
C LYS A 14 49.16 75.36 12.11
N GLN A 15 50.11 75.50 11.21
CA GLN A 15 50.17 74.69 9.99
C GLN A 15 50.36 73.17 10.32
N LYS A 16 51.27 72.85 11.21
CA LYS A 16 51.50 71.46 11.65
C LYS A 16 50.28 70.85 12.30
N ILE A 17 49.56 71.62 13.15
CA ILE A 17 48.29 71.20 13.77
C ILE A 17 47.23 70.93 12.69
N ALA A 18 47.06 71.87 11.75
CA ALA A 18 46.11 71.67 10.62
C ALA A 18 46.43 70.46 9.79
N THR A 19 47.71 70.22 9.44
CA THR A 19 48.14 69.04 8.70
C THR A 19 47.89 67.76 9.52
N ALA A 20 48.20 67.77 10.83
CA ALA A 20 47.93 66.62 11.68
C ALA A 20 46.46 66.29 11.80
N GLN A 21 45.59 67.33 11.86
CA GLN A 21 44.15 67.14 11.89
C GLN A 21 43.63 66.52 10.56
N GLU A 22 44.12 66.96 9.41
CA GLU A 22 43.73 66.38 8.11
C GLU A 22 44.19 64.92 7.99
N VAL A 23 45.43 64.61 8.41
CA VAL A 23 45.92 63.22 8.44
C VAL A 23 45.09 62.33 9.38
N ALA A 24 44.68 62.89 10.53
CA ALA A 24 43.83 62.15 11.48
C ALA A 24 42.45 61.86 10.90
N LYS A 25 41.84 62.86 10.22
CA LYS A 25 40.54 62.66 9.52
C LYS A 25 40.68 61.64 8.40
N GLN A 26 41.75 61.72 7.61
CA GLN A 26 41.96 60.72 6.54
C GLN A 26 42.10 59.30 7.11
N LYS A 27 42.89 59.10 8.15
CA LYS A 27 43.04 57.79 8.81
C LYS A 27 41.72 57.28 9.41
N ALA A 28 40.92 58.17 9.97
CA ALA A 28 39.60 57.80 10.49
C ALA A 28 38.68 57.34 9.35
N ALA A 29 38.62 58.09 8.24
CA ALA A 29 37.84 57.71 7.06
C ALA A 29 38.31 56.37 6.44
N GLU A 30 39.64 56.14 6.35
CA GLU A 30 40.20 54.85 5.89
C GLU A 30 39.80 53.69 6.83
N ALA A 31 39.80 53.87 8.13
CA ALA A 31 39.39 52.90 9.11
C ALA A 31 37.85 52.58 9.03
N ASP A 32 37.07 53.61 8.74
CA ASP A 32 35.60 53.45 8.57
C ASP A 32 35.30 52.70 7.26
N ILE A 33 36.02 52.98 6.18
CA ILE A 33 35.89 52.24 4.93
C ILE A 33 36.29 50.76 5.13
N ALA A 34 37.41 50.49 5.83
CA ALA A 34 37.86 49.15 6.14
C ALA A 34 36.86 48.37 6.98
N ARG A 35 36.27 49.00 8.01
CA ARG A 35 35.20 48.40 8.86
C ARG A 35 33.95 48.11 8.04
N ALA A 36 33.52 49.02 7.21
CA ALA A 36 32.36 48.82 6.33
C ALA A 36 32.59 47.72 5.31
N GLY A 37 33.84 47.58 4.82
CA GLY A 37 34.28 46.46 3.98
C GLY A 37 34.15 45.10 4.69
N GLN A 38 34.70 45.00 5.89
CA GLN A 38 34.64 43.78 6.69
C GLN A 38 33.19 43.39 7.03
N GLN A 39 32.34 44.36 7.40
CA GLN A 39 30.92 44.10 7.66
C GLN A 39 30.20 43.58 6.42
N ARG A 40 30.43 44.14 5.26
CA ARG A 40 29.82 43.64 4.00
C ARG A 40 30.31 42.23 3.67
N ASP A 41 31.55 41.91 3.86
CA ASP A 41 32.08 40.59 3.60
C ASP A 41 31.54 39.56 4.57
N GLN A 42 31.36 39.92 5.84
CA GLN A 42 30.74 39.08 6.84
C GLN A 42 29.26 38.78 6.51
N VAL A 43 28.45 39.79 6.23
CA VAL A 43 27.04 39.63 5.80
C VAL A 43 26.93 38.76 4.54
N ARG A 44 27.85 38.94 3.58
CA ARG A 44 27.90 38.15 2.35
C ARG A 44 28.26 36.69 2.62
N LEU A 45 29.16 36.43 3.56
CA LEU A 45 29.49 35.08 3.99
C LEU A 45 28.32 34.40 4.71
N GLU A 46 27.70 35.10 5.64
CA GLU A 46 26.52 34.60 6.35
C GLU A 46 25.35 34.30 5.39
N ALA A 47 25.09 35.17 4.42
CA ALA A 47 24.08 34.92 3.40
C ALA A 47 24.38 33.66 2.56
N ARG A 48 25.64 33.49 2.14
CA ARG A 48 26.05 32.29 1.37
C ARG A 48 25.98 31.01 2.20
N THR A 49 26.34 31.06 3.47
CA THR A 49 26.24 29.89 4.36
C THR A 49 24.78 29.52 4.60
N ALA A 50 23.91 30.50 4.84
CA ALA A 50 22.48 30.27 4.98
C ALA A 50 21.84 29.69 3.69
N GLU A 51 22.23 30.19 2.53
CA GLU A 51 21.77 29.65 1.24
C GLU A 51 22.24 28.22 1.02
N ALA A 52 23.50 27.91 1.33
CA ALA A 52 24.04 26.55 1.23
C ALA A 52 23.35 25.57 2.18
N GLU A 53 23.05 25.99 3.40
CA GLU A 53 22.31 25.14 4.37
C GLU A 53 20.86 24.90 3.93
N ARG A 54 20.18 25.92 3.37
CA ARG A 54 18.86 25.74 2.77
C ARG A 54 18.88 24.75 1.61
N ALA A 55 19.83 24.93 0.68
CA ALA A 55 19.97 24.02 -0.46
C ALA A 55 20.24 22.57 -0.05
N LYS A 56 21.03 22.36 1.02
CA LYS A 56 21.26 21.03 1.59
C LYS A 56 19.96 20.44 2.21
N ALA A 57 19.22 21.25 2.95
CA ALA A 57 17.96 20.82 3.55
C ALA A 57 16.93 20.45 2.46
N ASP A 58 16.78 21.27 1.42
CA ASP A 58 15.89 21.01 0.30
C ASP A 58 16.29 19.74 -0.47
N ALA A 59 17.59 19.54 -0.70
CA ALA A 59 18.09 18.32 -1.34
C ALA A 59 17.82 17.06 -0.48
N ALA A 60 18.01 17.14 0.82
CA ALA A 60 17.71 16.04 1.74
C ALA A 60 16.22 15.73 1.78
N ALA A 61 15.36 16.75 1.79
CA ALA A 61 13.91 16.59 1.74
C ALA A 61 13.46 15.92 0.40
N ALA A 62 14.00 16.35 -0.72
CA ALA A 62 13.73 15.76 -2.03
C ALA A 62 14.18 14.29 -2.10
N GLN A 63 15.34 13.97 -1.53
CA GLN A 63 15.81 12.58 -1.45
C GLN A 63 14.90 11.71 -0.58
N ALA A 64 14.45 12.22 0.57
CA ALA A 64 13.51 11.51 1.43
C ALA A 64 12.18 11.23 0.73
N GLN A 65 11.62 12.23 0.05
CA GLN A 65 10.38 12.06 -0.74
C GLN A 65 10.55 11.00 -1.85
N THR A 66 11.69 11.02 -2.55
CA THR A 66 11.98 10.02 -3.59
C THR A 66 12.08 8.62 -3.00
N ALA A 67 12.75 8.47 -1.87
CA ALA A 67 12.89 7.18 -1.18
C ALA A 67 11.53 6.65 -0.69
N ASP A 68 10.67 7.52 -0.16
CA ASP A 68 9.33 7.13 0.28
C ASP A 68 8.43 6.75 -0.91
N ALA A 69 8.49 7.48 -2.02
CA ALA A 69 7.76 7.13 -3.24
C ALA A 69 8.22 5.78 -3.81
N GLN A 70 9.53 5.49 -3.78
CA GLN A 70 10.07 4.19 -4.20
C GLN A 70 9.60 3.04 -3.30
N ARG A 71 9.55 3.25 -1.99
CA ARG A 71 9.01 2.25 -1.05
C ARG A 71 7.54 1.97 -1.32
N GLN A 72 6.72 3.02 -1.46
CA GLN A 72 5.30 2.87 -1.77
C GLN A 72 5.07 2.13 -3.09
N ALA A 73 5.87 2.43 -4.13
CA ALA A 73 5.80 1.72 -5.40
C ALA A 73 6.18 0.23 -5.25
N ALA A 74 7.23 -0.08 -4.50
CA ALA A 74 7.64 -1.45 -4.24
C ALA A 74 6.59 -2.24 -3.45
N ASP A 75 5.98 -1.62 -2.43
CA ASP A 75 4.91 -2.23 -1.64
C ASP A 75 3.66 -2.49 -2.51
N ALA A 76 3.27 -1.53 -3.36
CA ALA A 76 2.16 -1.71 -4.29
C ALA A 76 2.43 -2.84 -5.30
N GLU A 77 3.65 -2.95 -5.85
CA GLU A 77 4.02 -4.07 -6.70
C GLU A 77 3.98 -5.41 -5.96
N ALA A 78 4.47 -5.46 -4.73
CA ALA A 78 4.44 -6.69 -3.93
C ALA A 78 3.00 -7.14 -3.66
N MET A 79 2.10 -6.21 -3.31
CA MET A 79 0.68 -6.48 -3.14
C MET A 79 0.01 -6.95 -4.43
N ALA A 80 0.32 -6.34 -5.57
CA ALA A 80 -0.21 -6.75 -6.88
C ALA A 80 0.22 -8.18 -7.23
N ARG A 81 1.51 -8.49 -7.08
CA ARG A 81 2.03 -9.85 -7.32
C ARG A 81 1.40 -10.89 -6.40
N ALA A 82 1.20 -10.55 -5.12
CA ALA A 82 0.53 -11.45 -4.16
C ALA A 82 -0.94 -11.70 -4.55
N ALA A 83 -1.65 -10.66 -5.01
CA ALA A 83 -3.02 -10.78 -5.49
C ALA A 83 -3.11 -11.65 -6.76
N GLU A 84 -2.21 -11.46 -7.72
CA GLU A 84 -2.13 -12.30 -8.92
C GLU A 84 -1.84 -13.76 -8.60
N ALA A 85 -0.89 -14.02 -7.70
CA ALA A 85 -0.56 -15.37 -7.26
C ALA A 85 -1.77 -16.06 -6.60
N LYS A 86 -2.49 -15.34 -5.73
CA LYS A 86 -3.71 -15.81 -5.08
C LYS A 86 -4.82 -16.10 -6.10
N ALA A 87 -4.99 -15.21 -7.09
CA ALA A 87 -5.96 -15.41 -8.16
C ALA A 87 -5.64 -16.65 -9.01
N GLY A 88 -4.38 -16.85 -9.39
CA GLY A 88 -3.92 -18.02 -10.14
C GLY A 88 -4.07 -19.33 -9.36
N GLN A 89 -3.79 -19.33 -8.06
CA GLN A 89 -4.03 -20.50 -7.21
C GLN A 89 -5.52 -20.86 -7.14
N LEU A 90 -6.39 -19.86 -6.97
CA LEU A 90 -7.84 -20.07 -6.96
C LEU A 90 -8.32 -20.61 -8.30
N GLU A 91 -7.84 -20.06 -9.41
CA GLU A 91 -8.22 -20.52 -10.75
C GLU A 91 -7.79 -21.99 -10.98
N ALA A 92 -6.59 -22.37 -10.56
CA ALA A 92 -6.13 -23.75 -10.63
C ALA A 92 -6.99 -24.71 -9.79
N MET A 93 -7.33 -24.32 -8.54
CA MET A 93 -8.22 -25.12 -7.69
C MET A 93 -9.63 -25.26 -8.28
N MET A 94 -10.14 -24.22 -8.92
CA MET A 94 -11.46 -24.26 -9.55
C MET A 94 -11.46 -25.08 -10.82
N ALA A 95 -10.37 -25.08 -11.59
CA ALA A 95 -10.21 -25.94 -12.75
C ALA A 95 -10.19 -27.44 -12.34
N ASP A 96 -9.53 -27.80 -11.25
CA ASP A 96 -9.54 -29.16 -10.70
C ASP A 96 -10.95 -29.63 -10.27
N LEU A 97 -11.80 -28.70 -9.84
CA LEU A 97 -13.22 -28.93 -9.55
C LEU A 97 -14.12 -28.83 -10.77
N GLN A 98 -13.59 -28.67 -11.97
CA GLN A 98 -14.34 -28.45 -13.22
C GLN A 98 -15.37 -27.32 -13.13
N ALA A 99 -15.05 -26.26 -12.40
CA ALA A 99 -15.94 -25.14 -12.18
C ALA A 99 -16.14 -24.32 -13.46
N LYS A 100 -17.38 -23.99 -13.76
CA LYS A 100 -17.76 -23.11 -14.89
C LYS A 100 -18.15 -21.74 -14.38
N LYS A 101 -17.53 -20.70 -14.93
CA LYS A 101 -17.91 -19.32 -14.63
C LYS A 101 -19.18 -18.95 -15.41
N THR A 102 -20.20 -18.46 -14.71
CA THR A 102 -21.48 -18.01 -15.27
C THR A 102 -21.85 -16.64 -14.74
N GLU A 103 -22.91 -16.03 -15.27
CA GLU A 103 -23.44 -14.75 -14.75
C GLU A 103 -23.95 -14.86 -13.30
N ARG A 104 -24.36 -16.05 -12.88
CA ARG A 104 -24.83 -16.34 -11.50
C ARG A 104 -23.68 -16.62 -10.53
N GLY A 105 -22.45 -16.65 -10.99
CA GLY A 105 -21.26 -17.02 -10.22
C GLY A 105 -20.55 -18.25 -10.79
N MET A 106 -19.86 -18.97 -9.91
CA MET A 106 -19.10 -20.16 -10.29
C MET A 106 -19.94 -21.40 -9.97
N ILE A 107 -20.21 -22.23 -10.98
CA ILE A 107 -21.00 -23.45 -10.86
C ILE A 107 -20.05 -24.64 -10.93
N ILE A 108 -20.14 -25.54 -9.95
CA ILE A 108 -19.48 -26.83 -9.91
C ILE A 108 -20.56 -27.90 -10.02
N THR A 109 -20.56 -28.63 -11.12
CA THR A 109 -21.47 -29.76 -11.29
C THR A 109 -20.73 -31.03 -10.88
N ILE A 110 -21.23 -31.68 -9.84
CA ILE A 110 -20.66 -32.93 -9.35
C ILE A 110 -21.71 -34.01 -9.64
N GLY A 111 -21.39 -34.89 -10.60
CA GLY A 111 -22.29 -35.97 -11.02
C GLY A 111 -22.45 -37.07 -9.98
N ASP A 112 -22.88 -38.26 -10.42
CA ASP A 112 -23.29 -39.42 -9.61
C ASP A 112 -22.22 -39.98 -8.65
N VAL A 113 -21.00 -39.44 -8.67
CA VAL A 113 -19.88 -39.90 -7.85
C VAL A 113 -20.09 -39.62 -6.35
N LEU A 114 -20.94 -38.64 -6.02
CA LEU A 114 -21.12 -38.22 -4.60
C LEU A 114 -21.92 -39.24 -3.76
N PHE A 115 -22.88 -39.92 -4.36
CA PHE A 115 -23.84 -40.75 -3.63
C PHE A 115 -24.05 -42.11 -4.35
N ALA A 116 -24.29 -43.16 -3.59
CA ALA A 116 -24.82 -44.40 -4.15
C ALA A 116 -26.28 -44.26 -4.54
N THR A 117 -26.75 -45.11 -5.42
CA THR A 117 -28.17 -45.08 -5.88
C THR A 117 -29.14 -45.05 -4.73
N ASN A 118 -30.04 -44.13 -4.75
CA ASN A 118 -31.10 -43.89 -3.73
C ASN A 118 -30.56 -43.62 -2.31
N GLN A 119 -29.28 -43.23 -2.17
CA GLN A 119 -28.68 -42.87 -0.89
C GLN A 119 -28.33 -41.37 -0.82
N ALA A 120 -28.24 -40.87 0.41
CA ALA A 120 -27.79 -39.51 0.70
C ALA A 120 -26.49 -39.49 1.53
N THR A 121 -25.90 -40.67 1.77
CA THR A 121 -24.59 -40.76 2.41
C THR A 121 -23.50 -40.57 1.35
N LEU A 122 -22.55 -39.69 1.64
CA LEU A 122 -21.40 -39.45 0.73
C LEU A 122 -20.54 -40.70 0.57
N THR A 123 -20.19 -41.01 -0.67
CA THR A 123 -19.19 -42.00 -0.96
C THR A 123 -17.79 -41.54 -0.57
N PRO A 124 -16.78 -42.40 -0.46
CA PRO A 124 -15.38 -41.96 -0.24
C PRO A 124 -14.90 -40.94 -1.29
N ALA A 125 -15.28 -41.14 -2.57
CA ALA A 125 -14.97 -40.22 -3.65
C ALA A 125 -15.71 -38.88 -3.48
N GLY A 126 -16.98 -38.95 -3.04
CA GLY A 126 -17.78 -37.75 -2.68
C GLY A 126 -17.15 -36.97 -1.55
N VAL A 127 -16.72 -37.62 -0.49
CA VAL A 127 -16.00 -36.96 0.62
C VAL A 127 -14.71 -36.28 0.13
N ALA A 128 -13.95 -36.91 -0.76
CA ALA A 128 -12.72 -36.33 -1.32
C ALA A 128 -13.03 -35.06 -2.14
N THR A 129 -14.11 -35.08 -2.93
CA THR A 129 -14.54 -33.91 -3.72
C THR A 129 -15.03 -32.76 -2.82
N VAL A 130 -15.85 -33.06 -1.81
CA VAL A 130 -16.32 -32.06 -0.85
C VAL A 130 -15.16 -31.48 -0.04
N ARG A 131 -14.12 -32.28 0.26
CA ARG A 131 -12.89 -31.80 0.93
C ARG A 131 -12.18 -30.76 0.08
N LYS A 132 -11.95 -31.00 -1.21
CA LYS A 132 -11.34 -30.03 -2.13
C LYS A 132 -12.15 -28.72 -2.15
N LEU A 133 -13.48 -28.82 -2.19
CA LEU A 133 -14.35 -27.64 -2.15
C LEU A 133 -14.21 -26.91 -0.80
N SER A 134 -14.14 -27.64 0.32
CA SER A 134 -13.95 -27.03 1.63
C SER A 134 -12.63 -26.29 1.74
N GLU A 135 -11.55 -26.80 1.18
CA GLU A 135 -10.22 -26.15 1.14
C GLU A 135 -10.30 -24.81 0.40
N VAL A 136 -10.97 -24.76 -0.75
CA VAL A 136 -11.23 -23.51 -1.49
C VAL A 136 -11.99 -22.51 -0.64
N LEU A 137 -13.07 -22.94 0.02
CA LEU A 137 -13.92 -22.06 0.83
C LEU A 137 -13.23 -21.59 2.12
N VAL A 138 -12.40 -22.39 2.74
CA VAL A 138 -11.61 -22.02 3.93
C VAL A 138 -10.54 -20.97 3.56
N GLN A 139 -9.88 -21.15 2.42
CA GLN A 139 -8.86 -20.20 1.94
C GLN A 139 -9.46 -18.88 1.42
N ASN A 140 -10.76 -18.86 1.11
CA ASN A 140 -11.47 -17.68 0.59
C ASN A 140 -12.71 -17.37 1.46
N PRO A 141 -12.52 -16.75 2.64
CA PRO A 141 -13.56 -16.55 3.64
C PRO A 141 -14.71 -15.64 3.18
N GLU A 142 -14.50 -14.84 2.15
CA GLU A 142 -15.50 -13.95 1.54
C GLU A 142 -16.51 -14.68 0.64
N ARG A 143 -16.23 -15.94 0.28
CA ARG A 143 -17.11 -16.70 -0.63
C ARG A 143 -18.16 -17.46 0.13
N THR A 144 -19.36 -17.51 -0.46
CA THR A 144 -20.49 -18.33 -0.01
C THR A 144 -20.77 -19.43 -1.01
N VAL A 145 -21.44 -20.49 -0.59
CA VAL A 145 -21.82 -21.60 -1.46
C VAL A 145 -23.31 -21.93 -1.25
N LEU A 146 -24.02 -22.12 -2.35
CA LEU A 146 -25.35 -22.72 -2.39
C LEU A 146 -25.20 -24.14 -2.97
N VAL A 147 -25.54 -25.13 -2.17
CA VAL A 147 -25.56 -26.53 -2.58
C VAL A 147 -26.97 -26.84 -3.12
N GLU A 148 -27.05 -27.12 -4.41
CA GLU A 148 -28.31 -27.50 -5.08
C GLU A 148 -28.29 -29.00 -5.34
N GLY A 149 -29.27 -29.72 -4.83
CA GLY A 149 -29.44 -31.15 -5.04
C GLY A 149 -30.50 -31.45 -6.09
N PHE A 150 -30.19 -32.37 -7.01
CA PHE A 150 -31.10 -32.84 -8.05
C PHE A 150 -31.20 -34.36 -8.03
N THR A 151 -32.22 -34.93 -8.64
CA THR A 151 -32.36 -36.36 -8.94
C THR A 151 -32.70 -36.53 -10.42
N ASP A 152 -32.56 -37.77 -10.91
CA ASP A 152 -33.20 -38.16 -12.15
C ASP A 152 -34.76 -38.22 -11.98
N SER A 153 -35.44 -38.52 -13.07
CA SER A 153 -36.91 -38.65 -13.11
C SER A 153 -37.42 -40.02 -12.64
N THR A 154 -36.53 -40.88 -12.14
CA THR A 154 -36.91 -42.25 -11.69
C THR A 154 -37.50 -42.18 -10.29
N GLY A 155 -38.74 -42.61 -10.14
CA GLY A 155 -39.44 -42.64 -8.85
C GLY A 155 -40.59 -41.59 -8.76
N GLY A 156 -41.10 -41.42 -7.59
CA GLY A 156 -42.19 -40.44 -7.32
C GLY A 156 -41.64 -39.07 -6.96
N THR A 157 -42.27 -37.99 -7.42
CA THR A 157 -41.82 -36.60 -7.25
C THR A 157 -41.57 -36.26 -5.77
N ALA A 158 -42.43 -36.67 -4.84
CA ALA A 158 -42.23 -36.44 -3.42
C ALA A 158 -40.99 -37.16 -2.87
N HIS A 159 -40.68 -38.36 -3.36
CA HIS A 159 -39.49 -39.12 -2.97
C HIS A 159 -38.23 -38.40 -3.50
N ASN A 160 -38.26 -37.98 -4.76
CA ASN A 160 -37.15 -37.26 -5.42
C ASN A 160 -36.87 -35.92 -4.74
N GLN A 161 -37.92 -35.18 -4.36
CA GLN A 161 -37.76 -33.94 -3.61
C GLN A 161 -37.05 -34.21 -2.25
N ALA A 162 -37.56 -35.18 -1.47
CA ALA A 162 -36.96 -35.52 -0.18
C ALA A 162 -35.53 -36.07 -0.32
N LEU A 163 -35.23 -36.84 -1.37
CA LEU A 163 -33.87 -37.37 -1.61
C LEU A 163 -32.89 -36.26 -1.98
N SER A 164 -33.27 -35.35 -2.85
CA SER A 164 -32.44 -34.20 -3.25
C SER A 164 -32.15 -33.27 -2.06
N GLU A 165 -33.12 -33.01 -1.20
CA GLU A 165 -32.92 -32.24 0.03
C GLU A 165 -31.92 -32.91 1.00
N ARG A 166 -32.08 -34.21 1.25
CA ARG A 166 -31.15 -34.98 2.10
C ARG A 166 -29.73 -34.98 1.52
N ARG A 167 -29.57 -35.15 0.19
CA ARG A 167 -28.26 -35.09 -0.51
C ARG A 167 -27.60 -33.74 -0.36
N ALA A 168 -28.33 -32.65 -0.64
CA ALA A 168 -27.81 -31.29 -0.45
C ALA A 168 -27.44 -31.03 1.01
N GLY A 169 -28.28 -31.51 1.96
CA GLY A 169 -27.99 -31.44 3.39
C GLY A 169 -26.71 -32.17 3.79
N SER A 170 -26.48 -33.37 3.27
CA SER A 170 -25.27 -34.15 3.56
C SER A 170 -23.97 -33.45 3.07
N VAL A 171 -24.01 -32.79 1.90
CA VAL A 171 -22.86 -32.00 1.41
C VAL A 171 -22.63 -30.78 2.31
N ARG A 172 -23.70 -30.06 2.67
CA ARG A 172 -23.61 -28.94 3.61
C ARG A 172 -22.97 -29.36 4.94
N ASP A 173 -23.48 -30.43 5.52
CA ASP A 173 -23.04 -30.89 6.83
C ASP A 173 -21.57 -31.37 6.80
N ALA A 174 -21.15 -31.96 5.69
CA ALA A 174 -19.76 -32.32 5.46
C ALA A 174 -18.87 -31.05 5.35
N LEU A 175 -19.29 -30.01 4.63
CA LEU A 175 -18.57 -28.75 4.54
C LEU A 175 -18.43 -28.07 5.91
N LEU A 176 -19.50 -28.07 6.72
CA LEU A 176 -19.47 -27.56 8.11
C LEU A 176 -18.48 -28.35 8.97
N GLY A 177 -18.51 -29.69 8.86
CA GLY A 177 -17.58 -30.58 9.57
C GLY A 177 -16.11 -30.38 9.15
N MET A 178 -15.83 -29.82 7.97
CA MET A 178 -14.51 -29.48 7.45
C MET A 178 -14.11 -28.02 7.70
N GLY A 179 -14.85 -27.28 8.53
CA GLY A 179 -14.47 -25.94 8.99
C GLY A 179 -15.05 -24.77 8.20
N VAL A 180 -15.97 -25.00 7.27
CA VAL A 180 -16.68 -23.91 6.61
C VAL A 180 -17.77 -23.37 7.53
N ALA A 181 -17.84 -22.04 7.71
CA ALA A 181 -18.81 -21.43 8.62
C ALA A 181 -20.26 -21.60 8.13
N ARG A 182 -21.19 -21.84 9.07
CA ARG A 182 -22.60 -22.18 8.78
C ARG A 182 -23.33 -21.12 7.94
N GLU A 183 -23.08 -19.86 8.20
CA GLU A 183 -23.66 -18.72 7.50
C GLU A 183 -23.22 -18.59 6.04
N ARG A 184 -22.21 -19.33 5.66
CA ARG A 184 -21.65 -19.33 4.30
C ARG A 184 -22.15 -20.47 3.43
N VAL A 185 -22.89 -21.45 4.00
CA VAL A 185 -23.34 -22.64 3.29
C VAL A 185 -24.85 -22.76 3.37
N ALA A 186 -25.51 -22.59 2.23
CA ALA A 186 -26.92 -22.90 2.06
C ALA A 186 -27.10 -24.23 1.29
N ALA A 187 -28.17 -24.95 1.55
CA ALA A 187 -28.49 -26.20 0.84
C ALA A 187 -29.98 -26.22 0.46
N ARG A 188 -30.26 -26.68 -0.76
CA ARG A 188 -31.61 -26.80 -1.30
C ARG A 188 -31.74 -27.98 -2.23
N GLY A 189 -32.85 -28.75 -2.10
CA GLY A 189 -33.21 -29.80 -3.01
C GLY A 189 -34.23 -29.33 -4.05
N TYR A 190 -34.11 -29.78 -5.27
CA TYR A 190 -35.01 -29.47 -6.39
C TYR A 190 -35.67 -30.71 -6.98
N GLY A 191 -35.39 -31.90 -6.43
CA GLY A 191 -35.95 -33.15 -6.95
C GLY A 191 -35.59 -33.35 -8.42
N GLU A 192 -36.60 -33.71 -9.21
CA GLU A 192 -36.48 -33.91 -10.66
C GLU A 192 -36.82 -32.64 -11.50
N ALA A 193 -36.94 -31.46 -10.86
CA ALA A 193 -37.43 -30.25 -11.53
C ALA A 193 -36.44 -29.75 -12.66
N HIS A 194 -35.18 -30.13 -12.53
CA HIS A 194 -34.15 -29.82 -13.56
C HIS A 194 -33.19 -31.02 -13.65
N PRO A 195 -33.61 -32.07 -14.36
CA PRO A 195 -32.75 -33.26 -14.52
C PRO A 195 -31.43 -32.88 -15.22
N VAL A 196 -30.33 -33.28 -14.61
CA VAL A 196 -28.94 -33.06 -15.12
C VAL A 196 -28.59 -34.13 -16.10
#